data_dc2350eb249124c0e323bd459e701c8d
#
_entry.id   dc2350eb249124c0e323bd459e701c8d
#
_cell.length_a   1.000
_cell.length_b   1.000
_cell.length_c   1.000
_cell.angle_alpha   90.00
_cell.angle_beta   90.00
_cell.angle_gamma   90.00
#
_symmetry.space_group_name_H-M   'P 1'
#
loop_
_entity.id
_entity.type
_entity.pdbx_description
1 polymer ?
#
loop_
_entity_poly.entity_id
_entity_poly.type
_entity_poly.pdbx_seq_one_letter_code
_entity_poly.pdbx_strand_id
1 'polypeptide(L)'
;MFRYLLIAKANPYHVGDCGSAPAMTTKGRGQSHSPASNENPMEHWQDRTRLLIGDEGINILRSKHVLVVGLGGVGAYAAEQLARAGIGRMTLVDGDVVNVTNRNRQLLALESTIGRPKAEVMAERLRDINPEIELTVLNQYLKDQAIIDLMAQPFDYVVDAIDTVAPKVFLLYYAKQNNQRIVSSMGAGGKFHPERIEICDISKTNHCRLAFYIRKRLHRLGVFDGITAVYSPEPVDASAIITEGVDEQNKVSNVGTISYLPATFGLFCASVVINEFLGK
;
A
#
# COMPACT_ATOMS: atom_id res chain seq x y z
N MET A 1 -11.33 -22.03 -51.85
CA MET A 1 -11.78 -23.06 -50.90
C MET A 1 -10.75 -23.11 -49.76
N PHE A 2 -10.83 -22.18 -48.80
CA PHE A 2 -9.90 -22.06 -47.67
C PHE A 2 -10.58 -22.55 -46.39
N ARG A 3 -10.07 -23.62 -45.81
CA ARG A 3 -10.48 -24.14 -44.49
C ARG A 3 -9.82 -23.32 -43.40
N TYR A 4 -10.61 -22.66 -42.57
CA TYR A 4 -10.17 -22.08 -41.34
C TYR A 4 -10.00 -23.17 -40.25
N LEU A 5 -8.78 -23.34 -39.79
CA LEU A 5 -8.45 -24.19 -38.63
C LEU A 5 -8.66 -23.35 -37.40
N LEU A 6 -9.71 -23.64 -36.61
CA LEU A 6 -9.93 -23.07 -35.28
C LEU A 6 -8.97 -23.77 -34.30
N ILE A 7 -7.95 -23.06 -33.87
CA ILE A 7 -7.13 -23.47 -32.74
C ILE A 7 -7.81 -22.91 -31.47
N ALA A 8 -8.45 -23.78 -30.70
CA ALA A 8 -8.95 -23.47 -29.39
C ALA A 8 -7.76 -23.23 -28.44
N LYS A 9 -7.52 -21.99 -28.02
CA LYS A 9 -6.60 -21.67 -26.93
C LYS A 9 -7.25 -22.08 -25.62
N ALA A 10 -6.60 -22.98 -24.88
CA ALA A 10 -6.99 -23.39 -23.55
C ALA A 10 -7.05 -22.19 -22.59
N ASN A 11 -8.13 -22.10 -21.84
CA ASN A 11 -8.35 -21.12 -20.78
C ASN A 11 -7.43 -21.45 -19.59
N PRO A 12 -6.56 -20.55 -19.11
CA PRO A 12 -5.63 -20.87 -18.01
C PRO A 12 -6.26 -20.79 -16.60
N TYR A 13 -7.56 -20.52 -16.49
CA TYR A 13 -8.24 -20.45 -15.19
C TYR A 13 -9.03 -21.71 -14.93
N HIS A 14 -8.39 -22.75 -14.38
CA HIS A 14 -9.06 -23.90 -13.80
C HIS A 14 -9.52 -23.54 -12.38
N VAL A 15 -10.78 -23.18 -12.23
CA VAL A 15 -11.42 -23.09 -10.92
C VAL A 15 -11.71 -24.54 -10.48
N GLY A 16 -10.98 -25.01 -9.47
CA GLY A 16 -11.21 -26.32 -8.87
C GLY A 16 -12.60 -26.40 -8.21
N ASP A 17 -13.33 -27.46 -8.51
CA ASP A 17 -14.60 -27.81 -7.89
C ASP A 17 -14.45 -27.93 -6.37
N CYS A 18 -15.14 -27.08 -5.62
CA CYS A 18 -15.35 -27.25 -4.19
C CYS A 18 -16.35 -28.38 -3.96
N GLY A 19 -15.84 -29.57 -3.66
CA GLY A 19 -16.65 -30.72 -3.29
C GLY A 19 -17.51 -30.44 -2.07
N SER A 20 -18.82 -30.75 -2.21
CA SER A 20 -19.84 -30.68 -1.15
C SER A 20 -19.52 -31.65 -0.03
N ALA A 21 -19.39 -31.20 1.21
CA ALA A 21 -19.29 -32.03 2.40
C ALA A 21 -20.64 -32.62 2.77
N PRO A 22 -20.69 -33.88 3.27
CA PRO A 22 -21.96 -34.52 3.65
C PRO A 22 -22.50 -33.97 4.97
N ALA A 23 -23.81 -33.80 5.04
CA ALA A 23 -24.54 -33.38 6.22
C ALA A 23 -24.48 -34.46 7.34
N MET A 24 -23.97 -34.10 8.52
CA MET A 24 -24.06 -34.88 9.75
C MET A 24 -25.39 -34.60 10.45
N THR A 25 -26.23 -35.63 10.53
CA THR A 25 -27.41 -35.63 11.38
C THR A 25 -27.04 -35.97 12.82
N THR A 26 -27.18 -35.04 13.75
CA THR A 26 -27.13 -35.33 15.19
C THR A 26 -28.54 -35.28 15.78
N LYS A 27 -28.94 -36.42 16.40
CA LYS A 27 -30.16 -36.55 17.20
C LYS A 27 -30.03 -35.80 18.53
N GLY A 28 -31.11 -35.12 18.90
CA GLY A 28 -31.18 -34.18 20.01
C GLY A 28 -31.09 -34.80 21.40
N ARG A 29 -30.76 -33.92 22.35
CA ARG A 29 -31.22 -33.94 23.76
C ARG A 29 -31.64 -32.52 24.12
N GLY A 30 -32.91 -32.40 24.49
CA GLY A 30 -33.44 -31.12 24.95
C GLY A 30 -32.78 -30.67 26.25
N GLN A 31 -32.29 -29.46 26.24
CA GLN A 31 -32.09 -28.63 27.41
C GLN A 31 -32.80 -27.31 27.15
N SER A 32 -33.72 -26.97 28.07
CA SER A 32 -34.41 -25.69 28.09
C SER A 32 -33.40 -24.56 28.32
N HIS A 33 -33.07 -23.85 27.24
CA HIS A 33 -32.33 -22.59 27.34
C HIS A 33 -33.35 -21.46 27.34
N SER A 34 -33.26 -20.59 28.34
CA SER A 34 -33.87 -19.26 28.37
C SER A 34 -33.53 -18.51 27.06
N PRO A 35 -34.40 -17.65 26.54
CA PRO A 35 -34.08 -16.89 25.34
C PRO A 35 -32.91 -15.97 25.65
N ALA A 36 -31.75 -16.35 25.13
CA ALA A 36 -30.62 -15.41 25.01
C ALA A 36 -31.12 -14.26 24.15
N SER A 37 -30.92 -13.04 24.62
CA SER A 37 -31.10 -11.81 23.88
C SER A 37 -30.51 -11.98 22.49
N ASN A 38 -31.30 -11.76 21.43
CA ASN A 38 -30.86 -11.71 20.04
C ASN A 38 -30.04 -10.42 19.81
N GLU A 39 -29.00 -10.24 20.59
CA GLU A 39 -27.99 -9.22 20.29
C GLU A 39 -27.18 -9.75 19.12
N ASN A 40 -27.22 -9.02 18.01
CA ASN A 40 -26.39 -9.31 16.86
C ASN A 40 -24.92 -9.25 17.32
N PRO A 41 -24.14 -10.34 17.33
CA PRO A 41 -22.83 -10.39 17.97
C PRO A 41 -21.77 -9.53 17.25
N MET A 42 -22.14 -8.80 16.19
CA MET A 42 -21.23 -7.95 15.41
C MET A 42 -21.85 -6.56 15.19
N GLU A 43 -21.58 -5.63 16.07
CA GLU A 43 -22.02 -4.23 16.01
C GLU A 43 -20.90 -3.23 15.79
N HIS A 44 -19.63 -3.65 16.03
CA HIS A 44 -18.47 -2.78 15.85
C HIS A 44 -17.80 -3.03 14.50
N TRP A 45 -17.35 -1.96 13.82
CA TRP A 45 -16.73 -2.04 12.50
C TRP A 45 -15.48 -2.93 12.42
N GLN A 46 -14.78 -3.14 13.54
CA GLN A 46 -13.61 -4.01 13.63
C GLN A 46 -13.94 -5.47 14.05
N ASP A 47 -15.18 -5.86 14.25
CA ASP A 47 -15.49 -7.18 14.79
C ASP A 47 -14.98 -8.33 13.93
N ARG A 48 -15.02 -8.18 12.61
CA ARG A 48 -14.43 -9.18 11.71
C ARG A 48 -12.90 -9.23 11.83
N THR A 49 -12.26 -8.11 12.03
CA THR A 49 -10.81 -8.04 12.28
C THR A 49 -10.49 -8.67 13.64
N ARG A 50 -11.30 -8.37 14.66
CA ARG A 50 -11.16 -8.95 16.01
C ARG A 50 -11.27 -10.48 16.00
N LEU A 51 -12.16 -11.05 15.21
CA LEU A 51 -12.26 -12.51 15.05
C LEU A 51 -10.97 -13.14 14.50
N LEU A 52 -10.23 -12.41 13.69
CA LEU A 52 -9.00 -12.90 13.05
C LEU A 52 -7.75 -12.71 13.93
N ILE A 53 -7.63 -11.57 14.63
CA ILE A 53 -6.40 -11.20 15.34
C ILE A 53 -6.58 -11.06 16.86
N GLY A 54 -7.81 -11.23 17.38
CA GLY A 54 -8.14 -11.06 18.81
C GLY A 54 -8.11 -9.61 19.29
N ASP A 55 -8.48 -9.40 20.53
CA ASP A 55 -8.42 -8.08 21.18
C ASP A 55 -6.97 -7.59 21.34
N GLU A 56 -6.04 -8.51 21.58
CA GLU A 56 -4.62 -8.18 21.69
C GLU A 56 -4.10 -7.59 20.37
N GLY A 57 -4.40 -8.20 19.23
CA GLY A 57 -4.02 -7.68 17.91
C GLY A 57 -4.64 -6.30 17.63
N ILE A 58 -5.92 -6.10 17.97
CA ILE A 58 -6.58 -4.79 17.85
C ILE A 58 -5.84 -3.73 18.70
N ASN A 59 -5.50 -4.03 19.95
CA ASN A 59 -4.82 -3.11 20.84
C ASN A 59 -3.39 -2.80 20.36
N ILE A 60 -2.67 -3.80 19.83
CA ILE A 60 -1.36 -3.59 19.22
C ILE A 60 -1.48 -2.57 18.08
N LEU A 61 -2.38 -2.78 17.10
CA LEU A 61 -2.52 -1.89 15.96
C LEU A 61 -2.96 -0.48 16.38
N ARG A 62 -3.91 -0.36 17.33
CA ARG A 62 -4.38 0.91 17.86
C ARG A 62 -3.26 1.73 18.54
N SER A 63 -2.27 1.07 19.12
CA SER A 63 -1.13 1.75 19.79
C SER A 63 -0.10 2.32 18.82
N LYS A 64 -0.14 1.95 17.52
CA LYS A 64 0.92 2.25 16.55
C LYS A 64 0.77 3.60 15.88
N HIS A 65 1.93 4.19 15.57
CA HIS A 65 2.07 5.41 14.78
C HIS A 65 2.81 5.12 13.47
N VAL A 66 2.11 5.28 12.35
CA VAL A 66 2.67 5.02 11.01
C VAL A 66 2.82 6.32 10.22
N LEU A 67 4.00 6.52 9.64
CA LEU A 67 4.24 7.59 8.67
C LEU A 67 3.97 7.05 7.25
N VAL A 68 3.15 7.77 6.47
CA VAL A 68 2.93 7.48 5.04
C VAL A 68 3.37 8.67 4.22
N VAL A 69 4.35 8.47 3.35
CA VAL A 69 4.92 9.53 2.49
C VAL A 69 4.60 9.24 1.02
N GLY A 70 3.89 10.19 0.40
CA GLY A 70 3.33 10.06 -0.93
C GLY A 70 1.94 9.42 -0.90
N LEU A 71 0.91 10.17 -1.32
CA LEU A 71 -0.50 9.74 -1.34
C LEU A 71 -1.04 9.62 -2.76
N GLY A 72 -0.19 9.12 -3.65
CA GLY A 72 -0.56 8.79 -5.02
C GLY A 72 -1.29 7.44 -5.15
N GLY A 73 -1.05 6.76 -6.28
CA GLY A 73 -1.69 5.47 -6.59
C GLY A 73 -1.30 4.31 -5.68
N VAL A 74 -0.23 4.43 -4.91
CA VAL A 74 0.24 3.42 -3.95
C VAL A 74 -0.09 3.84 -2.52
N GLY A 75 0.41 4.99 -2.07
CA GLY A 75 0.36 5.36 -0.66
C GLY A 75 -1.05 5.65 -0.15
N ALA A 76 -1.96 6.17 -0.97
CA ALA A 76 -3.35 6.36 -0.57
C ALA A 76 -4.05 5.02 -0.26
N TYR A 77 -3.82 3.98 -1.06
CA TYR A 77 -4.34 2.64 -0.78
C TYR A 77 -3.69 2.02 0.45
N ALA A 78 -2.37 2.21 0.64
CA ALA A 78 -1.70 1.74 1.86
C ALA A 78 -2.29 2.40 3.11
N ALA A 79 -2.43 3.72 3.12
CA ALA A 79 -3.00 4.48 4.23
C ALA A 79 -4.44 4.04 4.56
N GLU A 80 -5.27 3.81 3.53
CA GLU A 80 -6.63 3.31 3.75
C GLU A 80 -6.64 1.94 4.42
N GLN A 81 -5.82 0.99 3.96
CA GLN A 81 -5.79 -0.35 4.55
C GLN A 81 -5.27 -0.32 5.99
N LEU A 82 -4.29 0.51 6.30
CA LEU A 82 -3.79 0.70 7.65
C LEU A 82 -4.88 1.27 8.58
N ALA A 83 -5.64 2.26 8.14
CA ALA A 83 -6.77 2.81 8.90
C ALA A 83 -7.87 1.76 9.11
N ARG A 84 -8.22 0.97 8.07
CA ARG A 84 -9.19 -0.12 8.15
C ARG A 84 -8.73 -1.27 9.06
N ALA A 85 -7.43 -1.49 9.19
CA ALA A 85 -6.88 -2.45 10.15
C ALA A 85 -6.93 -1.94 11.60
N GLY A 86 -7.10 -0.63 11.80
CA GLY A 86 -7.21 -0.02 13.12
C GLY A 86 -5.92 0.59 13.66
N ILE A 87 -5.00 1.03 12.78
CA ILE A 87 -3.86 1.85 13.20
C ILE A 87 -4.38 3.11 13.90
N GLY A 88 -3.87 3.39 15.12
CA GLY A 88 -4.40 4.47 15.95
C GLY A 88 -3.85 5.85 15.59
N ARG A 89 -2.61 5.96 15.10
CA ARG A 89 -2.02 7.24 14.70
C ARG A 89 -1.35 7.16 13.34
N MET A 90 -1.54 8.19 12.51
CA MET A 90 -0.91 8.25 11.20
C MET A 90 -0.46 9.68 10.87
N THR A 91 0.76 9.80 10.35
CA THR A 91 1.24 11.04 9.74
C THR A 91 1.19 10.88 8.23
N LEU A 92 0.48 11.77 7.55
CA LEU A 92 0.27 11.77 6.11
C LEU A 92 1.06 12.91 5.49
N VAL A 93 1.89 12.61 4.50
CA VAL A 93 2.73 13.61 3.82
C VAL A 93 2.57 13.50 2.31
N ASP A 94 2.09 14.57 1.70
CA ASP A 94 2.05 14.75 0.24
C ASP A 94 1.96 16.25 -0.07
N GLY A 95 2.73 16.74 -1.03
CA GLY A 95 2.73 18.15 -1.45
C GLY A 95 1.85 18.44 -2.67
N ASP A 96 1.25 17.39 -3.27
CA ASP A 96 0.46 17.53 -4.49
C ASP A 96 -1.01 17.89 -4.21
N VAL A 97 -1.64 18.46 -5.23
CA VAL A 97 -3.09 18.49 -5.35
C VAL A 97 -3.60 17.35 -6.25
N VAL A 98 -4.87 16.99 -6.09
CA VAL A 98 -5.54 16.04 -6.97
C VAL A 98 -5.64 16.61 -8.39
N ASN A 99 -5.17 15.87 -9.38
CA ASN A 99 -5.22 16.25 -10.78
C ASN A 99 -6.14 15.31 -11.58
N VAL A 100 -6.72 15.80 -12.68
CA VAL A 100 -7.57 15.02 -13.58
C VAL A 100 -6.87 13.73 -14.07
N THR A 101 -5.58 13.81 -14.39
CA THR A 101 -4.76 12.67 -14.85
C THR A 101 -4.52 11.60 -13.79
N ASN A 102 -4.85 11.88 -12.53
CA ASN A 102 -4.74 10.91 -11.43
C ASN A 102 -5.93 9.95 -11.35
N ARG A 103 -7.07 10.30 -11.97
CA ARG A 103 -8.35 9.56 -11.86
C ARG A 103 -8.28 8.12 -12.32
N ASN A 104 -7.35 7.81 -13.20
CA ASN A 104 -7.20 6.44 -13.71
C ASN A 104 -6.66 5.44 -12.68
N ARG A 105 -6.01 5.92 -11.57
CA ARG A 105 -5.32 5.03 -10.64
C ARG A 105 -5.21 5.49 -9.18
N GLN A 106 -5.49 6.76 -8.87
CA GLN A 106 -5.34 7.28 -7.50
C GLN A 106 -6.69 7.28 -6.79
N LEU A 107 -6.74 6.67 -5.61
CA LEU A 107 -7.93 6.53 -4.76
C LEU A 107 -8.63 7.86 -4.50
N LEU A 108 -7.85 8.93 -4.31
CA LEU A 108 -8.33 10.26 -3.93
C LEU A 108 -8.88 11.07 -5.11
N ALA A 109 -8.60 10.63 -6.35
CA ALA A 109 -8.90 11.39 -7.53
C ALA A 109 -10.31 11.12 -8.05
N LEU A 110 -11.24 11.92 -7.58
CA LEU A 110 -12.65 11.99 -8.00
C LEU A 110 -12.91 13.35 -8.66
N GLU A 111 -13.99 13.47 -9.43
CA GLU A 111 -14.40 14.75 -10.00
C GLU A 111 -14.54 15.85 -8.94
N SER A 112 -15.12 15.47 -7.79
CA SER A 112 -15.36 16.37 -6.66
C SER A 112 -14.12 16.77 -5.86
N THR A 113 -12.98 16.11 -6.09
CA THR A 113 -11.73 16.36 -5.32
C THR A 113 -10.64 17.02 -6.14
N ILE A 114 -10.85 17.25 -7.44
CA ILE A 114 -9.87 17.91 -8.32
C ILE A 114 -9.47 19.27 -7.74
N GLY A 115 -8.16 19.54 -7.70
CA GLY A 115 -7.58 20.79 -7.17
C GLY A 115 -7.41 20.82 -5.66
N ARG A 116 -7.93 19.83 -4.91
CA ARG A 116 -7.76 19.75 -3.45
C ARG A 116 -6.43 19.10 -3.07
N PRO A 117 -5.80 19.54 -1.96
CA PRO A 117 -4.59 18.89 -1.44
C PRO A 117 -4.81 17.40 -1.14
N LYS A 118 -3.94 16.51 -1.65
CA LYS A 118 -4.11 15.06 -1.49
C LYS A 118 -4.10 14.64 -0.03
N ALA A 119 -3.24 15.22 0.80
CA ALA A 119 -3.13 14.84 2.21
C ALA A 119 -4.41 15.20 3.00
N GLU A 120 -5.07 16.31 2.67
CA GLU A 120 -6.35 16.70 3.28
C GLU A 120 -7.49 15.77 2.86
N VAL A 121 -7.61 15.49 1.56
CA VAL A 121 -8.63 14.57 1.03
C VAL A 121 -8.47 13.17 1.65
N MET A 122 -7.22 12.73 1.81
CA MET A 122 -6.95 11.45 2.47
C MET A 122 -7.36 11.48 3.94
N ALA A 123 -7.03 12.55 4.65
CA ALA A 123 -7.35 12.67 6.07
C ALA A 123 -8.87 12.67 6.33
N GLU A 124 -9.65 13.35 5.51
CA GLU A 124 -11.11 13.30 5.58
C GLU A 124 -11.64 11.87 5.43
N ARG A 125 -11.14 11.17 4.39
CA ARG A 125 -11.51 9.79 4.12
C ARG A 125 -11.14 8.83 5.26
N LEU A 126 -9.96 8.99 5.84
CA LEU A 126 -9.52 8.13 6.95
C LEU A 126 -10.33 8.35 8.23
N ARG A 127 -10.73 9.61 8.54
CA ARG A 127 -11.61 9.91 9.67
C ARG A 127 -13.02 9.34 9.48
N ASP A 128 -13.50 9.28 8.24
CA ASP A 128 -14.80 8.65 7.93
C ASP A 128 -14.77 7.11 8.08
N ILE A 129 -13.60 6.51 7.83
CA ILE A 129 -13.37 5.06 8.03
C ILE A 129 -13.16 4.71 9.50
N ASN A 130 -12.30 5.47 10.18
CA ASN A 130 -11.92 5.29 11.57
C ASN A 130 -12.00 6.63 12.30
N PRO A 131 -13.14 6.95 12.94
CA PRO A 131 -13.31 8.23 13.63
C PRO A 131 -12.36 8.48 14.80
N GLU A 132 -11.75 7.42 15.35
CA GLU A 132 -10.81 7.51 16.48
C GLU A 132 -9.35 7.70 16.04
N ILE A 133 -9.06 7.70 14.73
CA ILE A 133 -7.69 7.83 14.23
C ILE A 133 -7.12 9.23 14.48
N GLU A 134 -5.92 9.28 15.08
CA GLU A 134 -5.18 10.52 15.24
C GLU A 134 -4.34 10.81 13.98
N LEU A 135 -4.62 11.91 13.30
CA LEU A 135 -3.96 12.27 12.04
C LEU A 135 -3.15 13.56 12.17
N THR A 136 -1.88 13.46 11.77
CA THR A 136 -1.04 14.63 11.44
C THR A 136 -0.99 14.75 9.91
N VAL A 137 -1.37 15.91 9.37
CA VAL A 137 -1.48 16.15 7.92
C VAL A 137 -0.46 17.20 7.51
N LEU A 138 0.45 16.82 6.61
CA LEU A 138 1.53 17.66 6.13
C LEU A 138 1.41 17.84 4.61
N ASN A 139 0.85 19.00 4.19
CA ASN A 139 0.73 19.39 2.78
C ASN A 139 2.05 20.00 2.31
N GLN A 140 3.08 19.16 2.13
CA GLN A 140 4.39 19.66 1.73
C GLN A 140 5.19 18.60 0.95
N TYR A 141 6.04 19.07 0.06
CA TYR A 141 7.07 18.25 -0.54
C TYR A 141 8.22 18.04 0.44
N LEU A 142 8.64 16.80 0.59
CA LEU A 142 9.81 16.48 1.43
C LEU A 142 11.09 16.75 0.65
N LYS A 143 11.85 17.72 1.14
CA LYS A 143 13.18 18.09 0.61
C LYS A 143 14.12 18.40 1.76
N ASP A 144 15.39 18.07 1.59
CA ASP A 144 16.50 18.50 2.43
C ASP A 144 16.20 18.40 3.95
N GLN A 145 16.22 19.54 4.66
CA GLN A 145 16.04 19.61 6.10
C GLN A 145 14.68 19.06 6.55
N ALA A 146 13.60 19.23 5.75
CA ALA A 146 12.28 18.73 6.10
C ALA A 146 12.25 17.19 6.23
N ILE A 147 13.05 16.46 5.44
CA ILE A 147 13.20 15.00 5.59
C ILE A 147 13.90 14.66 6.90
N ILE A 148 14.96 15.38 7.23
CA ILE A 148 15.75 15.16 8.45
C ILE A 148 14.87 15.39 9.68
N ASP A 149 14.16 16.52 9.73
CA ASP A 149 13.30 16.89 10.84
C ASP A 149 12.13 15.91 11.02
N LEU A 150 11.54 15.45 9.90
CA LEU A 150 10.48 14.45 9.93
C LEU A 150 11.01 13.11 10.46
N MET A 151 12.15 12.64 9.95
CA MET A 151 12.73 11.35 10.33
C MET A 151 13.37 11.35 11.72
N ALA A 152 13.59 12.52 12.33
CA ALA A 152 13.96 12.63 13.74
C ALA A 152 12.80 12.29 14.70
N GLN A 153 11.56 12.29 14.23
CA GLN A 153 10.38 11.93 15.02
C GLN A 153 10.27 10.40 15.14
N PRO A 154 9.78 9.87 16.27
CA PRO A 154 9.61 8.43 16.45
C PRO A 154 8.35 7.94 15.71
N PHE A 155 8.54 7.12 14.70
CA PHE A 155 7.48 6.37 14.04
C PHE A 155 7.69 4.87 14.31
N ASP A 156 6.62 4.12 14.55
CA ASP A 156 6.69 2.67 14.67
C ASP A 156 6.98 2.01 13.31
N TYR A 157 6.52 2.65 12.23
CA TYR A 157 6.75 2.21 10.85
C TYR A 157 6.66 3.36 9.85
N VAL A 158 7.43 3.27 8.76
CA VAL A 158 7.41 4.21 7.65
C VAL A 158 6.96 3.49 6.37
N VAL A 159 5.98 4.04 5.67
CA VAL A 159 5.57 3.61 4.33
C VAL A 159 6.03 4.67 3.33
N ASP A 160 6.99 4.30 2.51
CA ASP A 160 7.52 5.14 1.45
C ASP A 160 6.85 4.79 0.11
N ALA A 161 6.04 5.70 -0.38
CA ALA A 161 5.38 5.63 -1.67
C ALA A 161 5.78 6.80 -2.60
N ILE A 162 6.95 7.40 -2.38
CA ILE A 162 7.51 8.45 -3.23
C ILE A 162 7.93 7.84 -4.57
N ASP A 163 7.62 8.49 -5.68
CA ASP A 163 7.99 8.06 -7.03
C ASP A 163 9.22 8.77 -7.60
N THR A 164 9.74 9.79 -6.92
CA THR A 164 10.93 10.54 -7.31
C THR A 164 12.17 10.07 -6.57
N VAL A 165 13.31 10.00 -7.28
CA VAL A 165 14.50 9.31 -6.79
C VAL A 165 15.17 10.02 -5.62
N ALA A 166 15.34 11.35 -5.68
CA ALA A 166 16.15 12.06 -4.68
C ALA A 166 15.50 12.05 -3.29
N PRO A 167 14.25 12.52 -3.11
CA PRO A 167 13.63 12.51 -1.79
C PRO A 167 13.45 11.08 -1.25
N LYS A 168 13.14 10.11 -2.12
CA LYS A 168 13.03 8.70 -1.73
C LYS A 168 14.34 8.16 -1.15
N VAL A 169 15.47 8.40 -1.79
CA VAL A 169 16.79 7.96 -1.29
C VAL A 169 17.09 8.54 0.08
N PHE A 170 16.85 9.86 0.29
CA PHE A 170 17.10 10.48 1.57
C PHE A 170 16.15 10.00 2.66
N LEU A 171 14.86 9.79 2.35
CA LEU A 171 13.91 9.21 3.30
C LEU A 171 14.37 7.82 3.75
N LEU A 172 14.75 6.95 2.83
CA LEU A 172 15.25 5.61 3.12
C LEU A 172 16.55 5.64 3.93
N TYR A 173 17.46 6.55 3.57
CA TYR A 173 18.73 6.72 4.27
C TYR A 173 18.51 7.14 5.72
N TYR A 174 17.73 8.18 5.99
CA TYR A 174 17.48 8.65 7.35
C TYR A 174 16.63 7.68 8.18
N ALA A 175 15.70 6.93 7.56
CA ALA A 175 15.01 5.84 8.23
C ALA A 175 16.01 4.79 8.76
N LYS A 176 16.99 4.40 7.95
CA LYS A 176 18.05 3.47 8.36
C LYS A 176 18.94 4.04 9.45
N GLN A 177 19.37 5.31 9.33
CA GLN A 177 20.21 5.96 10.34
C GLN A 177 19.51 6.03 11.73
N ASN A 178 18.19 6.20 11.73
CA ASN A 178 17.39 6.29 12.95
C ASN A 178 16.78 4.95 13.39
N ASN A 179 17.21 3.83 12.79
CA ASN A 179 16.72 2.48 13.07
C ASN A 179 15.19 2.33 12.98
N GLN A 180 14.54 3.12 12.12
CA GLN A 180 13.11 3.04 11.87
C GLN A 180 12.81 1.92 10.86
N ARG A 181 11.77 1.13 11.14
CA ARG A 181 11.27 0.13 10.19
C ARG A 181 10.61 0.82 9.00
N ILE A 182 10.93 0.34 7.80
CA ILE A 182 10.43 0.97 6.57
C ILE A 182 10.10 -0.08 5.50
N VAL A 183 8.96 0.12 4.84
CA VAL A 183 8.62 -0.53 3.57
C VAL A 183 8.58 0.53 2.47
N SER A 184 9.21 0.23 1.36
CA SER A 184 9.33 1.13 0.22
C SER A 184 8.71 0.50 -1.02
N SER A 185 7.72 1.16 -1.59
CA SER A 185 7.17 0.78 -2.90
C SER A 185 8.12 1.18 -4.01
N MET A 186 8.44 0.25 -4.89
CA MET A 186 9.17 0.53 -6.12
C MET A 186 8.23 0.92 -7.26
N GLY A 187 8.73 0.99 -8.49
CA GLY A 187 7.95 1.42 -9.65
C GLY A 187 6.80 0.46 -9.99
N ALA A 188 5.57 0.95 -9.92
CA ALA A 188 4.35 0.23 -10.28
C ALA A 188 3.87 0.51 -11.72
N GLY A 189 4.41 1.51 -12.41
CA GLY A 189 4.04 1.86 -13.79
C GLY A 189 4.62 0.89 -14.82
N GLY A 190 3.95 0.78 -15.98
CA GLY A 190 4.35 -0.05 -17.12
C GLY A 190 4.21 -1.56 -16.89
N LYS A 191 3.36 -1.99 -15.96
CA LYS A 191 3.19 -3.37 -15.53
C LYS A 191 1.73 -3.76 -15.48
N PHE A 192 1.45 -5.08 -15.62
CA PHE A 192 0.09 -5.63 -15.70
C PHE A 192 -0.16 -6.79 -14.72
N HIS A 193 0.89 -7.46 -14.24
CA HIS A 193 0.80 -8.75 -13.55
C HIS A 193 0.90 -8.59 -12.02
N PRO A 194 -0.23 -8.48 -11.28
CA PRO A 194 -0.21 -8.36 -9.83
C PRO A 194 0.37 -9.61 -9.14
N GLU A 195 0.24 -10.79 -9.75
CA GLU A 195 0.82 -12.05 -9.27
C GLU A 195 2.36 -12.07 -9.30
N ARG A 196 2.98 -11.08 -9.95
CA ARG A 196 4.45 -10.91 -9.98
C ARG A 196 4.98 -9.91 -8.95
N ILE A 197 4.11 -9.38 -8.10
CA ILE A 197 4.55 -8.48 -7.04
C ILE A 197 5.24 -9.32 -5.97
N GLU A 198 6.45 -8.89 -5.61
CA GLU A 198 7.30 -9.53 -4.60
C GLU A 198 7.60 -8.58 -3.46
N ILE A 199 7.76 -9.15 -2.26
CA ILE A 199 8.27 -8.48 -1.07
C ILE A 199 9.64 -9.06 -0.76
N CYS A 200 10.68 -8.23 -0.78
CA CYS A 200 12.02 -8.67 -0.42
C CYS A 200 12.87 -7.49 0.09
N ASP A 201 14.07 -7.79 0.56
CA ASP A 201 15.05 -6.74 0.79
C ASP A 201 15.41 -6.03 -0.52
N ILE A 202 15.60 -4.71 -0.47
CA ILE A 202 15.89 -3.88 -1.64
C ILE A 202 17.14 -4.38 -2.40
N SER A 203 18.10 -4.98 -1.72
CA SER A 203 19.32 -5.55 -2.32
C SER A 203 19.04 -6.70 -3.29
N LYS A 204 17.92 -7.41 -3.09
CA LYS A 204 17.50 -8.56 -3.89
C LYS A 204 16.60 -8.19 -5.08
N THR A 205 16.16 -6.93 -5.18
CA THR A 205 15.30 -6.49 -6.28
C THR A 205 16.02 -6.57 -7.63
N ASN A 206 15.31 -6.95 -8.68
CA ASN A 206 15.83 -7.08 -10.06
C ASN A 206 14.83 -6.49 -11.07
N HIS A 207 15.26 -6.27 -12.31
CA HIS A 207 14.45 -5.78 -13.44
C HIS A 207 13.59 -4.52 -13.17
N CYS A 208 13.71 -3.87 -12.01
CA CYS A 208 13.02 -2.62 -11.69
C CYS A 208 13.98 -1.43 -11.80
N ARG A 209 13.73 -0.54 -12.76
CA ARG A 209 14.59 0.62 -13.03
C ARG A 209 14.67 1.57 -11.83
N LEU A 210 13.55 1.84 -11.14
CA LEU A 210 13.53 2.69 -9.95
C LEU A 210 14.38 2.07 -8.85
N ALA A 211 14.17 0.79 -8.52
CA ALA A 211 14.94 0.09 -7.50
C ALA A 211 16.45 0.11 -7.80
N PHE A 212 16.83 -0.05 -9.08
CA PHE A 212 18.24 0.05 -9.50
C PHE A 212 18.87 1.40 -9.15
N TYR A 213 18.17 2.52 -9.48
CA TYR A 213 18.71 3.86 -9.17
C TYR A 213 18.73 4.14 -7.68
N ILE A 214 17.72 3.68 -6.93
CA ILE A 214 17.67 3.81 -5.47
C ILE A 214 18.85 3.07 -4.84
N ARG A 215 19.05 1.78 -5.15
CA ARG A 215 20.20 0.99 -4.64
C ARG A 215 21.52 1.67 -4.96
N LYS A 216 21.71 2.09 -6.22
CA LYS A 216 22.97 2.75 -6.65
C LYS A 216 23.28 3.99 -5.81
N ARG A 217 22.27 4.77 -5.40
CA ARG A 217 22.48 5.96 -4.57
C ARG A 217 22.64 5.61 -3.09
N LEU A 218 21.86 4.67 -2.57
CA LEU A 218 21.99 4.18 -1.20
C LEU A 218 23.38 3.59 -0.94
N HIS A 219 23.93 2.81 -1.88
CA HIS A 219 25.29 2.26 -1.77
C HIS A 219 26.35 3.34 -1.63
N ARG A 220 26.19 4.50 -2.31
CA ARG A 220 27.12 5.65 -2.15
C ARG A 220 27.02 6.31 -0.77
N LEU A 221 25.90 6.10 -0.06
CA LEU A 221 25.65 6.56 1.30
C LEU A 221 25.96 5.48 2.36
N GLY A 222 26.53 4.33 1.94
CA GLY A 222 26.88 3.23 2.85
C GLY A 222 25.72 2.33 3.27
N VAL A 223 24.56 2.42 2.62
CA VAL A 223 23.39 1.56 2.88
C VAL A 223 23.27 0.51 1.79
N PHE A 224 23.44 -0.77 2.14
CA PHE A 224 23.47 -1.87 1.20
C PHE A 224 22.23 -2.76 1.24
N ASP A 225 21.57 -2.86 2.41
CA ASP A 225 20.44 -3.75 2.71
C ASP A 225 19.56 -3.22 3.84
N GLY A 226 18.63 -4.06 4.31
CA GLY A 226 17.79 -3.80 5.48
C GLY A 226 16.63 -2.82 5.19
N ILE A 227 16.18 -2.73 3.95
CA ILE A 227 14.99 -1.97 3.54
C ILE A 227 14.04 -2.94 2.85
N THR A 228 12.85 -3.12 3.40
CA THR A 228 11.80 -3.92 2.77
C THR A 228 11.26 -3.20 1.54
N ALA A 229 11.31 -3.87 0.38
CA ALA A 229 10.81 -3.35 -0.88
C ALA A 229 9.61 -4.16 -1.37
N VAL A 230 8.57 -3.46 -1.81
CA VAL A 230 7.48 -3.99 -2.62
C VAL A 230 7.77 -3.65 -4.07
N TYR A 231 8.01 -4.64 -4.92
CA TYR A 231 8.39 -4.43 -6.30
C TYR A 231 7.82 -5.52 -7.21
N SER A 232 7.94 -5.35 -8.52
CA SER A 232 7.68 -6.41 -9.50
C SER A 232 8.85 -6.50 -10.48
N PRO A 233 9.36 -7.71 -10.75
CA PRO A 233 10.40 -7.92 -11.76
C PRO A 233 9.86 -7.88 -13.21
N GLU A 234 8.57 -7.63 -13.41
CA GLU A 234 7.98 -7.52 -14.72
C GLU A 234 8.67 -6.42 -15.53
N PRO A 235 9.18 -6.70 -16.74
CA PRO A 235 9.81 -5.72 -17.59
C PRO A 235 8.79 -4.66 -18.05
N VAL A 236 9.23 -3.42 -18.14
CA VAL A 236 8.42 -2.31 -18.65
C VAL A 236 8.67 -2.18 -20.15
N ASP A 237 7.60 -2.19 -20.94
CA ASP A 237 7.69 -1.95 -22.37
C ASP A 237 8.10 -0.49 -22.64
N ALA A 238 9.06 -0.30 -23.55
CA ALA A 238 9.55 1.03 -23.90
C ALA A 238 8.46 1.94 -24.49
N SER A 239 7.46 1.38 -25.16
CA SER A 239 6.31 2.12 -25.71
C SER A 239 5.40 2.71 -24.62
N ALA A 240 5.45 2.17 -23.39
CA ALA A 240 4.70 2.68 -22.24
C ALA A 240 5.39 3.87 -21.57
N ILE A 241 6.54 4.32 -22.06
CA ILE A 241 7.33 5.38 -21.42
C ILE A 241 7.39 6.59 -22.35
N ILE A 242 6.89 7.73 -21.87
CA ILE A 242 7.08 9.03 -22.53
C ILE A 242 8.17 9.76 -21.75
N THR A 243 9.28 10.08 -22.44
CA THR A 243 10.33 10.92 -21.86
C THR A 243 10.01 12.36 -22.22
N GLU A 244 9.48 13.10 -21.28
CA GLU A 244 9.29 14.54 -21.36
C GLU A 244 10.46 15.21 -20.63
N GLY A 245 10.76 16.48 -20.97
CA GLY A 245 11.80 17.24 -20.27
C GLY A 245 11.53 17.35 -18.75
N VAL A 246 12.47 17.94 -18.04
CA VAL A 246 12.37 18.16 -16.58
C VAL A 246 11.11 18.97 -16.30
N ASP A 247 10.10 18.35 -15.67
CA ASP A 247 8.94 19.06 -15.16
C ASP A 247 9.25 19.74 -13.81
N GLU A 248 8.30 20.51 -13.26
CA GLU A 248 8.45 21.21 -11.98
C GLU A 248 8.78 20.26 -10.80
N GLN A 249 8.52 18.96 -10.96
CA GLN A 249 8.76 17.93 -9.95
C GLN A 249 10.02 17.09 -10.19
N ASN A 250 10.86 17.45 -11.15
CA ASN A 250 12.05 16.70 -11.57
C ASN A 250 11.76 15.27 -12.08
N LYS A 251 10.58 15.00 -12.60
CA LYS A 251 10.27 13.76 -13.31
C LYS A 251 10.82 13.82 -14.72
N VAL A 252 11.70 12.90 -15.05
CA VAL A 252 12.32 12.80 -16.39
C VAL A 252 11.45 11.96 -17.34
N SER A 253 10.49 11.19 -16.83
CA SER A 253 9.66 10.31 -17.67
C SER A 253 8.30 10.02 -17.02
N ASN A 254 7.25 10.07 -17.86
CA ASN A 254 5.92 9.58 -17.51
C ASN A 254 5.78 8.13 -17.98
N VAL A 255 5.28 7.25 -17.11
CA VAL A 255 5.09 5.82 -17.41
C VAL A 255 3.61 5.50 -17.40
N GLY A 256 3.12 4.90 -18.48
CA GLY A 256 1.74 4.39 -18.57
C GLY A 256 1.43 3.49 -17.37
N THR A 257 0.25 3.62 -16.79
CA THR A 257 -0.11 2.90 -15.56
C THR A 257 -1.55 2.43 -15.64
N ILE A 258 -1.78 1.14 -15.43
CA ILE A 258 -3.12 0.56 -15.29
C ILE A 258 -3.67 0.82 -13.87
N SER A 259 -5.00 0.85 -13.72
CA SER A 259 -5.68 1.27 -12.50
C SER A 259 -5.35 0.45 -11.26
N TYR A 260 -5.37 -0.88 -11.37
CA TYR A 260 -5.28 -1.81 -10.22
C TYR A 260 -3.87 -2.02 -9.70
N LEU A 261 -2.85 -1.88 -10.55
CA LEU A 261 -1.50 -2.32 -10.15
C LEU A 261 -0.88 -1.46 -9.05
N PRO A 262 -0.91 -0.10 -9.10
CA PRO A 262 -0.45 0.70 -7.98
C PRO A 262 -1.24 0.44 -6.69
N ALA A 263 -2.55 0.22 -6.81
CA ALA A 263 -3.41 -0.13 -5.68
C ALA A 263 -2.91 -1.41 -5.00
N THR A 264 -2.62 -2.46 -5.79
CA THR A 264 -2.08 -3.73 -5.26
C THR A 264 -0.74 -3.52 -4.56
N PHE A 265 0.17 -2.70 -5.11
CA PHE A 265 1.41 -2.34 -4.39
C PHE A 265 1.11 -1.69 -3.03
N GLY A 266 0.12 -0.82 -2.94
CA GLY A 266 -0.32 -0.21 -1.68
C GLY A 266 -0.85 -1.24 -0.68
N LEU A 267 -1.64 -2.21 -1.14
CA LEU A 267 -2.13 -3.33 -0.32
C LEU A 267 -0.98 -4.17 0.23
N PHE A 268 0.03 -4.47 -0.59
CA PHE A 268 1.22 -5.20 -0.15
C PHE A 268 2.04 -4.39 0.86
N CYS A 269 2.22 -3.08 0.68
CA CYS A 269 2.88 -2.24 1.68
C CYS A 269 2.15 -2.27 3.03
N ALA A 270 0.83 -2.14 3.03
CA ALA A 270 0.02 -2.22 4.25
C ALA A 270 0.11 -3.61 4.90
N SER A 271 0.10 -4.69 4.11
CA SER A 271 0.22 -6.06 4.63
C SER A 271 1.55 -6.29 5.34
N VAL A 272 2.66 -5.77 4.81
CA VAL A 272 3.97 -5.83 5.47
C VAL A 272 3.90 -5.18 6.85
N VAL A 273 3.39 -3.95 6.93
CA VAL A 273 3.28 -3.19 8.19
C VAL A 273 2.43 -3.94 9.23
N ILE A 274 1.24 -4.39 8.81
CA ILE A 274 0.28 -5.07 9.71
C ILE A 274 0.87 -6.40 10.20
N ASN A 275 1.44 -7.22 9.30
CA ASN A 275 2.01 -8.52 9.67
C ASN A 275 3.20 -8.37 10.62
N GLU A 276 4.10 -7.41 10.39
CA GLU A 276 5.22 -7.16 11.28
C GLU A 276 4.77 -6.68 12.68
N PHE A 277 3.71 -5.87 12.77
CA PHE A 277 3.17 -5.48 14.09
C PHE A 277 2.54 -6.65 14.83
N LEU A 278 1.94 -7.58 14.11
CA LEU A 278 1.28 -8.76 14.68
C LEU A 278 2.23 -9.97 14.85
N GLY A 279 3.51 -9.85 14.44
CA GLY A 279 4.49 -10.94 14.52
C GLY A 279 4.17 -12.13 13.62
N LYS A 280 3.60 -11.88 12.44
CA LYS A 280 3.16 -12.91 11.47
C LYS A 280 4.01 -12.94 10.22
#